data_30c61fe4df6623eb921dfc0b20d18fab
#
_entry.id   30c61fe4df6623eb921dfc0b20d18fab
#
_cell.length_a   1.000
_cell.length_b   1.000
_cell.length_c   1.000
_cell.angle_alpha   90.00
_cell.angle_beta   90.00
_cell.angle_gamma   90.00
#
_symmetry.space_group_name_H-M   'P 1'
#
loop_
_entity.id
_entity.type
_entity.pdbx_description
1 polymer ?
#
loop_
_entity_poly.entity_id
_entity_poly.type
_entity_poly.pdbx_seq_one_letter_code
_entity_poly.pdbx_strand_id
1 'polypeptide(L)'
;MSKKPVLGIMAAGMGSRYGGLKQIDPVDPYGNMIIDFSIYDAKQAGFEKVIFIIKKAIDEAFREGIGKRIEKYMDVEYVYQELDVLPKGYEVPEGRVKPWGTGHAILCAAEAIDGAPFAVINSDDYYGRTAFEEIYRQLTTEQDGATYQYAMVAYDLYKTLTDNGHVAVSYTHLTL
;
A
#
# COMPACT_ATOMS: atom_id res chain seq x y z
N MET A 1 11.46 -23.21 4.74
CA MET A 1 11.82 -21.85 5.16
C MET A 1 10.57 -20.98 4.95
N SER A 2 10.15 -20.23 5.94
CA SER A 2 9.05 -19.27 5.78
C SER A 2 9.46 -18.20 4.75
N LYS A 3 8.52 -17.79 3.88
CA LYS A 3 8.75 -16.70 2.93
C LYS A 3 8.99 -15.40 3.71
N LYS A 4 9.85 -14.53 3.20
CA LYS A 4 10.07 -13.20 3.79
C LYS A 4 8.82 -12.32 3.61
N PRO A 5 8.51 -11.45 4.57
CA PRO A 5 7.42 -10.50 4.43
C PRO A 5 7.57 -9.59 3.21
N VAL A 6 6.46 -9.28 2.54
CA VAL A 6 6.39 -8.34 1.43
C VAL A 6 5.55 -7.12 1.78
N LEU A 7 5.86 -5.98 1.17
CA LEU A 7 5.12 -4.74 1.36
C LEU A 7 4.26 -4.44 0.13
N GLY A 8 2.94 -4.45 0.30
CA GLY A 8 1.98 -3.97 -0.70
C GLY A 8 1.74 -2.48 -0.54
N ILE A 9 1.85 -1.70 -1.62
CA ILE A 9 1.60 -0.26 -1.61
C ILE A 9 0.46 0.06 -2.56
N MET A 10 -0.65 0.53 -2.00
CA MET A 10 -1.82 0.94 -2.78
C MET A 10 -1.62 2.34 -3.37
N ALA A 11 -1.38 2.40 -4.68
CA ALA A 11 -1.14 3.62 -5.44
C ALA A 11 -2.10 3.78 -6.66
N ALA A 12 -3.19 3.01 -6.69
CA ALA A 12 -4.20 3.06 -7.75
C ALA A 12 -5.18 4.24 -7.61
N GLY A 13 -5.17 4.94 -6.47
CA GLY A 13 -6.00 6.10 -6.21
C GLY A 13 -5.56 7.29 -7.07
N MET A 14 -6.36 7.67 -8.06
CA MET A 14 -6.23 8.98 -8.68
C MET A 14 -6.81 10.00 -7.71
N GLY A 15 -5.97 10.88 -7.17
CA GLY A 15 -6.42 12.01 -6.37
C GLY A 15 -7.35 12.90 -7.18
N SER A 16 -8.63 12.53 -7.27
CA SER A 16 -9.64 13.20 -8.10
C SER A 16 -9.82 14.69 -7.78
N ARG A 17 -9.25 15.15 -6.66
CA ARG A 17 -9.28 16.55 -6.23
C ARG A 17 -8.05 17.35 -6.70
N TYR A 18 -7.00 16.70 -7.23
CA TYR A 18 -5.72 17.34 -7.54
C TYR A 18 -5.40 17.44 -9.03
N GLY A 19 -6.19 16.84 -9.92
CA GLY A 19 -5.99 16.93 -11.37
C GLY A 19 -4.72 16.24 -11.92
N GLY A 20 -3.98 15.50 -11.08
CA GLY A 20 -2.74 14.81 -11.43
C GLY A 20 -2.43 13.62 -10.54
N LEU A 21 -1.28 12.98 -10.77
CA LEU A 21 -0.75 11.90 -9.94
C LEU A 21 -0.20 12.50 -8.64
N LYS A 22 -1.04 12.59 -7.60
CA LYS A 22 -0.66 13.09 -6.27
C LYS A 22 0.55 12.35 -5.66
N GLN A 23 0.75 11.11 -6.09
CA GLN A 23 1.82 10.25 -5.58
C GLN A 23 3.22 10.67 -6.03
N ILE A 24 3.34 11.49 -7.08
CA ILE A 24 4.62 11.97 -7.62
C ILE A 24 4.93 13.43 -7.24
N ASP A 25 4.14 14.06 -6.39
CA ASP A 25 4.42 15.41 -5.92
C ASP A 25 5.49 15.39 -4.82
N PRO A 26 6.61 16.12 -5.00
CA PRO A 26 7.65 16.20 -3.98
C PRO A 26 7.14 16.88 -2.70
N VAL A 27 7.56 16.35 -1.56
CA VAL A 27 7.23 16.90 -0.23
C VAL A 27 8.40 17.65 0.41
N ASP A 28 9.57 17.62 -0.22
CA ASP A 28 10.76 18.31 0.24
C ASP A 28 11.54 18.98 -0.91
N PRO A 29 12.52 19.89 -0.61
CA PRO A 29 13.33 20.55 -1.63
C PRO A 29 14.24 19.63 -2.44
N TYR A 30 14.43 18.38 -2.02
CA TYR A 30 15.29 17.40 -2.68
C TYR A 30 14.53 16.54 -3.69
N GLY A 31 13.23 16.76 -3.82
CA GLY A 31 12.37 16.02 -4.73
C GLY A 31 11.91 14.66 -4.21
N ASN A 32 11.99 14.42 -2.89
CA ASN A 32 11.47 13.20 -2.29
C ASN A 32 9.94 13.28 -2.13
N MET A 33 9.30 12.16 -2.34
CA MET A 33 7.86 11.96 -2.20
C MET A 33 7.56 11.26 -0.86
N ILE A 34 6.32 11.32 -0.38
CA ILE A 34 5.92 10.61 0.87
C ILE A 34 6.26 9.12 0.77
N ILE A 35 6.04 8.51 -0.38
CA ILE A 35 6.31 7.10 -0.62
C ILE A 35 7.80 6.73 -0.48
N ASP A 36 8.73 7.65 -0.79
CA ASP A 36 10.16 7.40 -0.64
C ASP A 36 10.55 7.17 0.83
N PHE A 37 9.97 7.96 1.74
CA PHE A 37 10.18 7.79 3.18
C PHE A 37 9.62 6.47 3.69
N SER A 38 8.40 6.10 3.25
CA SER A 38 7.79 4.82 3.61
C SER A 38 8.62 3.64 3.14
N ILE A 39 9.15 3.68 1.91
CA ILE A 39 10.00 2.62 1.36
C ILE A 39 11.35 2.56 2.06
N TYR A 40 11.95 3.71 2.36
CA TYR A 40 13.19 3.76 3.13
C TYR A 40 13.02 3.10 4.50
N ASP A 41 11.98 3.48 5.24
CA ASP A 41 11.69 2.94 6.56
C ASP A 41 11.38 1.43 6.51
N ALA A 42 10.60 0.99 5.52
CA ALA A 42 10.30 -0.42 5.31
C ALA A 42 11.56 -1.24 5.03
N LYS A 43 12.47 -0.72 4.19
CA LYS A 43 13.74 -1.37 3.92
C LYS A 43 14.60 -1.49 5.18
N GLN A 44 14.67 -0.43 5.99
CA GLN A 44 15.40 -0.46 7.28
C GLN A 44 14.80 -1.48 8.26
N ALA A 45 13.48 -1.67 8.23
CA ALA A 45 12.79 -2.68 9.04
C ALA A 45 13.04 -4.12 8.57
N GLY A 46 13.48 -4.33 7.31
CA GLY A 46 13.82 -5.65 6.78
C GLY A 46 12.99 -6.11 5.58
N PHE A 47 12.05 -5.33 5.09
CA PHE A 47 11.36 -5.64 3.84
C PHE A 47 12.35 -5.60 2.67
N GLU A 48 12.33 -6.62 1.82
CA GLU A 48 13.19 -6.72 0.63
C GLU A 48 12.40 -6.58 -0.68
N LYS A 49 11.10 -6.87 -0.64
CA LYS A 49 10.20 -6.80 -1.80
C LYS A 49 9.06 -5.82 -1.55
N VAL A 50 8.76 -5.00 -2.57
CA VAL A 50 7.59 -4.13 -2.62
C VAL A 50 6.72 -4.48 -3.83
N ILE A 51 5.41 -4.49 -3.63
CA ILE A 51 4.41 -4.71 -4.67
C ILE A 51 3.61 -3.41 -4.82
N PHE A 52 3.78 -2.71 -5.93
CA PHE A 52 2.97 -1.54 -6.25
C PHE A 52 1.66 -1.95 -6.89
N ILE A 53 0.55 -1.60 -6.26
CA ILE A 53 -0.80 -1.84 -6.77
C ILE A 53 -1.26 -0.52 -7.41
N ILE A 54 -1.22 -0.46 -8.74
CA ILE A 54 -1.47 0.73 -9.53
C ILE A 54 -2.60 0.49 -10.54
N LYS A 55 -2.96 1.51 -11.30
CA LYS A 55 -3.77 1.36 -12.53
C LYS A 55 -2.86 1.28 -13.74
N LYS A 56 -3.26 0.48 -14.72
CA LYS A 56 -2.53 0.36 -15.99
C LYS A 56 -2.37 1.71 -16.70
N ALA A 57 -3.35 2.59 -16.57
CA ALA A 57 -3.32 3.93 -17.15
C ALA A 57 -2.21 4.84 -16.64
N ILE A 58 -1.64 4.56 -15.45
CA ILE A 58 -0.56 5.36 -14.85
C ILE A 58 0.77 4.63 -14.82
N ASP A 59 0.87 3.42 -15.37
CA ASP A 59 2.04 2.54 -15.25
C ASP A 59 3.35 3.24 -15.69
N GLU A 60 3.36 3.79 -16.90
CA GLU A 60 4.55 4.43 -17.43
C GLU A 60 5.00 5.63 -16.57
N ALA A 61 4.08 6.53 -16.25
CA ALA A 61 4.38 7.71 -15.44
C ALA A 61 4.81 7.34 -14.01
N PHE A 62 4.20 6.30 -13.42
CA PHE A 62 4.56 5.81 -12.09
C PHE A 62 5.96 5.18 -12.09
N ARG A 63 6.27 4.34 -13.08
CA ARG A 63 7.61 3.74 -13.20
C ARG A 63 8.69 4.79 -13.40
N GLU A 64 8.45 5.77 -14.26
CA GLU A 64 9.42 6.86 -14.49
C GLU A 64 9.61 7.73 -13.24
N GLY A 65 8.54 8.13 -12.59
CA GLY A 65 8.58 9.02 -11.43
C GLY A 65 9.07 8.37 -10.14
N ILE A 66 8.68 7.12 -9.89
CA ILE A 66 8.91 6.40 -8.63
C ILE A 66 9.66 5.10 -8.87
N GLY A 67 9.14 4.22 -9.71
CA GLY A 67 9.56 2.84 -9.84
C GLY A 67 11.05 2.68 -10.06
N LYS A 68 11.60 3.30 -11.09
CA LYS A 68 13.01 3.20 -11.47
C LYS A 68 14.01 3.65 -10.38
N ARG A 69 13.56 4.49 -9.45
CA ARG A 69 14.37 4.87 -8.29
C ARG A 69 14.39 3.76 -7.26
N ILE A 70 13.24 3.16 -7.00
CA ILE A 70 13.06 2.14 -5.98
C ILE A 70 13.66 0.80 -6.40
N GLU A 71 13.56 0.43 -7.68
CA GLU A 71 14.15 -0.78 -8.27
C GLU A 71 15.67 -0.90 -8.03
N LYS A 72 16.35 0.20 -7.74
CA LYS A 72 17.78 0.20 -7.38
C LYS A 72 18.04 -0.32 -5.97
N TYR A 73 17.04 -0.37 -5.12
CA TYR A 73 17.18 -0.63 -3.70
C TYR A 73 16.38 -1.82 -3.19
N MET A 74 15.29 -2.16 -3.86
CA MET A 74 14.37 -3.23 -3.46
C MET A 74 13.95 -4.04 -4.68
N ASP A 75 13.51 -5.28 -4.45
CA ASP A 75 12.77 -6.05 -5.45
C ASP A 75 11.38 -5.43 -5.63
N VAL A 76 11.03 -5.09 -6.88
CA VAL A 76 9.80 -4.35 -7.21
C VAL A 76 8.94 -5.16 -8.16
N GLU A 77 7.68 -5.33 -7.78
CA GLU A 77 6.66 -5.91 -8.65
C GLU A 77 5.48 -4.95 -8.82
N TYR A 78 4.89 -4.92 -10.01
CA TYR A 78 3.75 -4.06 -10.33
C TYR A 78 2.53 -4.90 -10.61
N VAL A 79 1.43 -4.58 -9.94
CA VAL A 79 0.14 -5.25 -10.07
C VAL A 79 -0.92 -4.21 -10.44
N TYR A 80 -1.84 -4.61 -11.31
CA TYR A 80 -2.84 -3.69 -11.80
C TYR A 80 -4.21 -3.93 -11.18
N GLN A 81 -4.75 -2.89 -10.54
CA GLN A 81 -6.12 -2.89 -10.05
C GLN A 81 -7.05 -2.35 -11.13
N GLU A 82 -7.61 -3.23 -11.95
CA GLU A 82 -8.58 -2.88 -12.98
C GLU A 82 -9.98 -3.42 -12.63
N LEU A 83 -11.03 -2.83 -13.21
CA LEU A 83 -12.41 -3.18 -12.87
C LEU A 83 -12.79 -4.62 -13.24
N ASP A 84 -12.19 -5.13 -14.30
CA ASP A 84 -12.41 -6.47 -14.86
C ASP A 84 -11.57 -7.58 -14.21
N VAL A 85 -10.63 -7.22 -13.35
CA VAL A 85 -9.84 -8.19 -12.58
C VAL A 85 -10.68 -8.69 -11.40
N LEU A 86 -11.55 -9.64 -11.66
CA LEU A 86 -12.49 -10.19 -10.68
C LEU A 86 -12.29 -11.70 -10.48
N PRO A 87 -12.63 -12.23 -9.30
CA PRO A 87 -12.68 -13.66 -9.09
C PRO A 87 -13.66 -14.34 -10.06
N LYS A 88 -13.42 -15.62 -10.32
CA LYS A 88 -14.29 -16.41 -11.20
C LYS A 88 -15.75 -16.36 -10.72
N GLY A 89 -16.65 -16.07 -11.64
CA GLY A 89 -18.10 -16.01 -11.37
C GLY A 89 -18.62 -14.62 -11.00
N TYR A 90 -17.76 -13.61 -11.02
CA TYR A 90 -18.17 -12.20 -10.86
C TYR A 90 -17.98 -11.44 -12.15
N GLU A 91 -18.88 -10.52 -12.41
CA GLU A 91 -18.87 -9.65 -13.59
C GLU A 91 -18.95 -8.17 -13.16
N VAL A 92 -18.44 -7.29 -14.00
CA VAL A 92 -18.54 -5.85 -13.76
C VAL A 92 -19.97 -5.39 -14.06
N PRO A 93 -20.72 -4.84 -13.09
CA PRO A 93 -22.05 -4.31 -13.34
C PRO A 93 -22.04 -3.21 -14.41
N GLU A 94 -23.08 -3.17 -15.22
CA GLU A 94 -23.25 -2.15 -16.24
C GLU A 94 -23.15 -0.72 -15.64
N GLY A 95 -22.39 0.14 -16.29
CA GLY A 95 -22.20 1.53 -15.85
C GLY A 95 -21.25 1.73 -14.67
N ARG A 96 -20.62 0.67 -14.15
CA ARG A 96 -19.63 0.83 -13.06
C ARG A 96 -18.32 1.43 -13.57
N VAL A 97 -17.93 2.58 -13.01
CA VAL A 97 -16.67 3.27 -13.32
C VAL A 97 -15.75 3.42 -12.09
N LYS A 98 -16.31 3.25 -10.87
CA LYS A 98 -15.54 3.40 -9.64
C LYS A 98 -14.78 2.11 -9.29
N PRO A 99 -13.54 2.20 -8.79
CA PRO A 99 -12.80 1.04 -8.27
C PRO A 99 -13.58 0.29 -7.18
N TRP A 100 -13.26 -0.99 -7.02
CA TRP A 100 -13.92 -1.86 -6.01
C TRP A 100 -13.52 -1.54 -4.57
N GLY A 101 -12.40 -0.85 -4.35
CA GLY A 101 -11.89 -0.51 -3.04
C GLY A 101 -10.58 -1.23 -2.67
N THR A 102 -10.15 -1.06 -1.41
CA THR A 102 -8.84 -1.52 -0.93
C THR A 102 -8.73 -3.05 -0.84
N GLY A 103 -9.82 -3.73 -0.44
CA GLY A 103 -9.82 -5.19 -0.41
C GLY A 103 -9.60 -5.82 -1.78
N HIS A 104 -10.16 -5.23 -2.85
CA HIS A 104 -9.92 -5.66 -4.21
C HIS A 104 -8.47 -5.38 -4.67
N ALA A 105 -7.88 -4.26 -4.23
CA ALA A 105 -6.47 -3.97 -4.51
C ALA A 105 -5.56 -5.09 -3.99
N ILE A 106 -5.80 -5.54 -2.75
CA ILE A 106 -5.05 -6.64 -2.13
C ILE A 106 -5.30 -7.96 -2.89
N LEU A 107 -6.54 -8.20 -3.29
CA LEU A 107 -6.89 -9.40 -4.07
C LEU A 107 -6.15 -9.44 -5.40
N CYS A 108 -6.01 -8.31 -6.11
CA CYS A 108 -5.22 -8.23 -7.33
C CYS A 108 -3.74 -8.57 -7.10
N ALA A 109 -3.22 -8.34 -5.91
CA ALA A 109 -1.83 -8.62 -5.55
C ALA A 109 -1.60 -10.07 -5.06
N ALA A 110 -2.62 -10.91 -4.98
CA ALA A 110 -2.53 -12.24 -4.37
C ALA A 110 -1.45 -13.14 -5.00
N GLU A 111 -1.31 -13.13 -6.33
CA GLU A 111 -0.26 -13.91 -7.03
C GLU A 111 1.14 -13.37 -6.72
N ALA A 112 1.32 -12.05 -6.72
CA ALA A 112 2.59 -11.41 -6.43
C ALA A 112 3.03 -11.58 -4.96
N ILE A 113 2.07 -11.64 -4.03
CA ILE A 113 2.29 -11.96 -2.62
C ILE A 113 2.70 -13.44 -2.46
N ASP A 114 2.15 -14.32 -3.29
CA ASP A 114 2.51 -15.75 -3.36
C ASP A 114 2.52 -16.45 -1.99
N GLY A 115 1.52 -16.15 -1.14
CA GLY A 115 1.39 -16.74 0.19
C GLY A 115 2.48 -16.31 1.19
N ALA A 116 3.22 -15.23 0.93
CA ALA A 116 4.11 -14.64 1.91
C ALA A 116 3.32 -13.85 2.97
N PRO A 117 3.82 -13.71 4.20
CA PRO A 117 3.33 -12.70 5.11
C PRO A 117 3.43 -11.32 4.45
N PHE A 118 2.44 -10.45 4.63
CA PHE A 118 2.47 -9.15 3.97
C PHE A 118 1.89 -8.03 4.81
N ALA A 119 2.42 -6.83 4.61
CA ALA A 119 1.83 -5.59 5.07
C ALA A 119 1.27 -4.78 3.90
N VAL A 120 0.26 -3.93 4.16
CA VAL A 120 -0.32 -3.05 3.14
C VAL A 120 -0.36 -1.63 3.68
N ILE A 121 0.07 -0.68 2.83
CA ILE A 121 0.03 0.75 3.13
C ILE A 121 -0.57 1.55 1.96
N ASN A 122 -1.00 2.77 2.23
CA ASN A 122 -1.31 3.76 1.20
C ASN A 122 -0.03 4.45 0.74
N SER A 123 0.04 4.86 -0.51
CA SER A 123 1.20 5.55 -1.09
C SER A 123 1.33 7.01 -0.67
N ASP A 124 0.27 7.60 -0.14
CA ASP A 124 0.15 9.02 0.18
C ASP A 124 0.05 9.31 1.70
N ASP A 125 0.24 8.29 2.53
CA ASP A 125 0.30 8.40 3.99
C ASP A 125 1.73 8.22 4.51
N TYR A 126 2.10 8.98 5.55
CA TYR A 126 3.36 8.80 6.28
C TYR A 126 3.15 8.01 7.57
N TYR A 127 3.81 6.87 7.68
CA TYR A 127 3.63 5.94 8.80
C TYR A 127 4.71 6.05 9.87
N GLY A 128 5.92 6.45 9.49
CA GLY A 128 7.07 6.56 10.37
C GLY A 128 7.76 5.21 10.62
N ARG A 129 9.03 5.29 10.95
CA ARG A 129 9.95 4.14 11.04
C ARG A 129 9.46 3.04 11.99
N THR A 130 9.03 3.43 13.20
CA THR A 130 8.60 2.47 14.23
C THR A 130 7.43 1.60 13.77
N ALA A 131 6.53 2.15 12.94
CA ALA A 131 5.41 1.39 12.38
C ALA A 131 5.89 0.22 11.53
N PHE A 132 6.88 0.44 10.67
CA PHE A 132 7.46 -0.60 9.83
C PHE A 132 8.26 -1.63 10.64
N GLU A 133 8.99 -1.21 11.66
CA GLU A 133 9.73 -2.11 12.56
C GLU A 133 8.77 -3.05 13.30
N GLU A 134 7.67 -2.51 13.86
CA GLU A 134 6.69 -3.29 14.60
C GLU A 134 5.90 -4.26 13.70
N ILE A 135 5.42 -3.81 12.55
CA ILE A 135 4.68 -4.70 11.64
C ILE A 135 5.59 -5.79 11.06
N TYR A 136 6.84 -5.46 10.71
CA TYR A 136 7.80 -6.45 10.22
C TYR A 136 8.11 -7.50 11.30
N ARG A 137 8.33 -7.08 12.54
CA ARG A 137 8.51 -7.97 13.68
C ARG A 137 7.32 -8.92 13.83
N GLN A 138 6.10 -8.40 13.78
CA GLN A 138 4.88 -9.19 13.87
C GLN A 138 4.81 -10.25 12.76
N LEU A 139 5.04 -9.84 11.51
CA LEU A 139 4.99 -10.74 10.35
C LEU A 139 6.08 -11.82 10.34
N THR A 140 7.16 -11.63 11.09
CA THR A 140 8.27 -12.60 11.18
C THR A 140 8.18 -13.51 12.40
N THR A 141 7.46 -13.09 13.45
CA THR A 141 7.36 -13.85 14.71
C THR A 141 6.06 -14.63 14.82
N GLU A 142 4.96 -14.06 14.34
CA GLU A 142 3.67 -14.72 14.36
C GLU A 142 3.50 -15.63 13.13
N GLN A 143 2.81 -16.75 13.34
CA GLN A 143 2.47 -17.68 12.27
C GLN A 143 0.99 -18.00 12.33
N ASP A 144 0.36 -18.11 11.17
CA ASP A 144 -1.00 -18.59 11.08
C ASP A 144 -1.11 -20.02 11.63
N GLY A 145 -2.11 -20.22 12.47
CA GLY A 145 -2.45 -21.52 13.02
C GLY A 145 -3.82 -21.97 12.51
N ALA A 146 -4.71 -22.31 13.44
CA ALA A 146 -6.11 -22.59 13.12
C ALA A 146 -6.88 -21.34 12.65
N THR A 147 -6.36 -20.15 12.95
CA THR A 147 -6.90 -18.85 12.55
C THR A 147 -5.80 -17.99 11.96
N TYR A 148 -6.15 -17.13 11.00
CA TYR A 148 -5.24 -16.12 10.45
C TYR A 148 -4.91 -15.07 11.49
N GLN A 149 -3.65 -14.62 11.49
CA GLN A 149 -3.16 -13.56 12.36
C GLN A 149 -3.17 -12.22 11.60
N TYR A 150 -3.88 -11.24 12.15
CA TYR A 150 -3.93 -9.89 11.61
C TYR A 150 -3.34 -8.91 12.62
N ALA A 151 -2.62 -7.92 12.11
CA ALA A 151 -2.07 -6.85 12.92
C ALA A 151 -2.32 -5.49 12.26
N MET A 152 -2.46 -4.47 13.08
CA MET A 152 -2.59 -3.08 12.64
C MET A 152 -1.81 -2.18 13.60
N VAL A 153 -1.03 -1.25 13.04
CA VAL A 153 -0.36 -0.23 13.85
C VAL A 153 -1.34 0.89 14.15
N ALA A 154 -1.60 1.13 15.43
CA ALA A 154 -2.46 2.22 15.90
C ALA A 154 -1.64 3.47 16.24
N TYR A 155 -2.22 4.64 16.01
CA TYR A 155 -1.62 5.95 16.29
C TYR A 155 -2.46 6.69 17.32
N ASP A 156 -1.79 7.51 18.14
CA ASP A 156 -2.47 8.45 19.03
C ASP A 156 -3.25 9.47 18.18
N LEU A 157 -4.57 9.50 18.36
CA LEU A 157 -5.46 10.35 17.59
C LEU A 157 -5.05 11.83 17.66
N TYR A 158 -4.67 12.32 18.84
CA TYR A 158 -4.26 13.71 19.01
C TYR A 158 -3.01 14.08 18.19
N LYS A 159 -2.13 13.12 17.95
CA LYS A 159 -0.91 13.32 17.14
C LYS A 159 -1.16 13.24 15.63
N THR A 160 -2.34 12.82 15.22
CA THR A 160 -2.75 12.75 13.81
C THR A 160 -3.69 13.87 13.39
N LEU A 161 -4.14 14.70 14.34
CA LEU A 161 -5.00 15.84 14.03
C LEU A 161 -4.23 16.94 13.32
N THR A 162 -4.92 17.66 12.44
CA THR A 162 -4.41 18.83 11.71
C THR A 162 -5.46 19.95 11.76
N ASP A 163 -4.99 21.19 11.77
CA ASP A 163 -5.86 22.37 11.68
C ASP A 163 -6.49 22.53 10.29
N ASN A 164 -6.01 21.79 9.29
CA ASN A 164 -6.35 21.95 7.87
C ASN A 164 -7.29 20.85 7.32
N GLY A 165 -8.16 20.26 8.13
CA GLY A 165 -9.13 19.31 7.62
C GLY A 165 -9.51 18.17 8.56
N HIS A 166 -10.28 17.22 8.03
CA HIS A 166 -10.72 16.03 8.76
C HIS A 166 -9.76 14.88 8.53
N VAL A 167 -9.43 14.14 9.59
CA VAL A 167 -8.76 12.84 9.45
C VAL A 167 -9.81 11.83 8.99
N ALA A 168 -9.67 11.33 7.75
CA ALA A 168 -10.49 10.24 7.28
C ALA A 168 -9.99 8.92 7.90
N VAL A 169 -10.89 8.16 8.51
CA VAL A 169 -10.59 6.84 9.05
C VAL A 169 -11.16 5.75 8.15
N SER A 170 -10.43 4.68 7.96
CA SER A 170 -10.90 3.51 7.20
C SER A 170 -11.96 2.71 7.96
N TYR A 171 -12.08 2.91 9.28
CA TYR A 171 -13.05 2.23 10.12
C TYR A 171 -13.82 3.23 10.98
N THR A 172 -15.16 3.19 10.88
CA THR A 172 -16.03 4.02 11.70
C THR A 172 -16.42 3.32 13.01
N HIS A 173 -16.35 1.98 13.06
CA HIS A 173 -16.70 1.16 14.24
C HIS A 173 -15.77 -0.05 14.31
N LEU A 174 -15.14 -0.24 15.47
CA LEU A 174 -14.61 -1.51 15.91
C LEU A 174 -15.67 -2.12 16.84
N THR A 175 -16.33 -3.16 16.40
CA THR A 175 -17.10 -4.05 17.30
C THR A 175 -16.11 -5.01 17.92
N LEU A 176 -15.86 -4.83 19.21
CA LEU A 176 -15.16 -5.80 20.03
C LEU A 176 -16.09 -6.95 20.38
#